data_45ead6a5b39fbcf001ddd42d04443251
#
_entry.id   45ead6a5b39fbcf001ddd42d04443251
#
_cell.length_a   1.000
_cell.length_b   1.000
_cell.length_c   1.000
_cell.angle_alpha   90.00
_cell.angle_beta   90.00
_cell.angle_gamma   90.00
#
_symmetry.space_group_name_H-M   'P 1'
#
loop_
_entity.id
_entity.type
_entity.pdbx_description
1 polymer ?
#
loop_
_entity_poly.entity_id
_entity_poly.type
_entity_poly.pdbx_seq_one_letter_code
_entity_poly.pdbx_strand_id
1 'polypeptide(L)'
;FIGGHGTTLGGIIVDSGKFDWKASGKYGNIAAPNPSYHGVSFADAAGPAAFVTYIRAILLRDTGAAISPFNAFLLLQGTETLSLRIERHVENTKKVVEFLANHPQVEKVNHPSLPDHPDHALYEKYFPNGGASIFTFNIKGGREEAFKFIDNLKVFSLLANVADVKSLVIHPASTTHSQLTDAELAEQQIYQNTIRLSIGTE
;
A
#
# COMPACT_ATOMS: atom_id res chain seq x y z
N PHE A 1 6.73 -3.36 -3.12
CA PHE A 1 7.46 -4.37 -2.35
C PHE A 1 7.75 -5.64 -3.15
N ILE A 2 6.75 -6.21 -3.84
CA ILE A 2 6.88 -7.54 -4.47
C ILE A 2 7.97 -7.56 -5.54
N GLY A 3 7.91 -6.66 -6.52
CA GLY A 3 8.91 -6.57 -7.59
C GLY A 3 10.24 -5.94 -7.15
N GLY A 4 10.19 -5.02 -6.24
CA GLY A 4 11.35 -4.34 -5.66
C GLY A 4 11.86 -3.12 -6.42
N HIS A 5 11.79 -3.10 -7.74
CA HIS A 5 12.44 -2.09 -8.58
C HIS A 5 11.47 -1.13 -9.32
N GLY A 6 10.17 -1.25 -9.12
CA GLY A 6 9.20 -0.41 -9.80
C GLY A 6 9.16 -0.57 -11.34
N THR A 7 9.69 -1.68 -11.86
CA THR A 7 9.83 -1.92 -13.30
C THR A 7 8.59 -2.54 -13.94
N THR A 8 7.62 -2.96 -13.16
CA THR A 8 6.38 -3.57 -13.63
C THR A 8 5.23 -3.31 -12.66
N LEU A 9 4.02 -3.36 -13.19
CA LEU A 9 2.79 -3.32 -12.41
C LEU A 9 2.13 -4.70 -12.41
N GLY A 10 1.54 -5.04 -11.28
CA GLY A 10 0.77 -6.25 -11.11
C GLY A 10 0.03 -6.24 -9.78
N GLY A 11 -0.69 -7.31 -9.52
CA GLY A 11 -1.42 -7.48 -8.28
C GLY A 11 -1.74 -8.95 -8.05
N ILE A 12 -2.20 -9.25 -6.84
CA ILE A 12 -2.64 -10.57 -6.45
C ILE A 12 -3.95 -10.48 -5.69
N ILE A 13 -4.86 -11.41 -5.97
CA ILE A 13 -6.09 -11.59 -5.22
C ILE A 13 -6.00 -12.92 -4.49
N VAL A 14 -6.20 -12.88 -3.17
CA VAL A 14 -6.22 -14.08 -2.32
C VAL A 14 -7.60 -14.20 -1.71
N ASP A 15 -8.28 -15.31 -1.99
CA ASP A 15 -9.59 -15.62 -1.45
C ASP A 15 -9.51 -16.84 -0.52
N SER A 16 -10.05 -16.70 0.68
CA SER A 16 -10.11 -17.80 1.65
C SER A 16 -11.14 -18.90 1.28
N GLY A 17 -12.09 -18.56 0.39
CA GLY A 17 -13.22 -19.43 0.06
C GLY A 17 -14.24 -19.60 1.19
N LYS A 18 -14.13 -18.84 2.29
CA LYS A 18 -14.98 -19.00 3.49
C LYS A 18 -16.13 -18.01 3.58
N PHE A 19 -16.18 -17.03 2.68
CA PHE A 19 -17.24 -16.02 2.73
C PHE A 19 -18.56 -16.60 2.21
N ASP A 20 -19.64 -16.42 2.97
CA ASP A 20 -20.98 -16.82 2.53
C ASP A 20 -21.60 -15.73 1.68
N TRP A 21 -21.47 -15.87 0.37
CA TRP A 21 -21.96 -14.93 -0.62
C TRP A 21 -23.48 -14.79 -0.60
N LYS A 22 -24.20 -15.87 -0.31
CA LYS A 22 -25.67 -15.89 -0.27
C LYS A 22 -26.20 -15.23 1.00
N ALA A 23 -25.70 -15.64 2.15
CA ALA A 23 -26.14 -15.12 3.44
C ALA A 23 -25.87 -13.61 3.58
N SER A 24 -24.82 -13.09 2.91
CA SER A 24 -24.49 -11.65 2.95
C SER A 24 -25.58 -10.76 2.34
N GLY A 25 -26.35 -11.25 1.37
CA GLY A 25 -27.37 -10.50 0.64
C GLY A 25 -26.88 -9.32 -0.21
N LYS A 26 -25.55 -9.06 -0.24
CA LYS A 26 -24.96 -7.86 -0.88
C LYS A 26 -24.45 -8.09 -2.31
N TYR A 27 -24.13 -9.32 -2.67
CA TYR A 27 -23.36 -9.62 -3.89
C TYR A 27 -24.17 -10.46 -4.86
N GLY A 28 -25.28 -9.89 -5.36
CA GLY A 28 -26.18 -10.56 -6.29
C GLY A 28 -25.51 -11.08 -7.56
N ASN A 29 -24.49 -10.39 -8.05
CA ASN A 29 -23.69 -10.83 -9.22
C ASN A 29 -22.97 -12.17 -9.02
N ILE A 30 -22.73 -12.61 -7.79
CA ILE A 30 -22.15 -13.91 -7.46
C ILE A 30 -23.20 -14.88 -6.92
N ALA A 31 -24.13 -14.38 -6.10
CA ALA A 31 -25.08 -15.20 -5.35
C ALA A 31 -26.38 -15.49 -6.12
N ALA A 32 -26.85 -14.56 -6.99
CA ALA A 32 -28.07 -14.76 -7.74
C ALA A 32 -27.85 -15.53 -9.06
N PRO A 33 -28.92 -16.11 -9.64
CA PRO A 33 -28.86 -16.69 -10.98
C PRO A 33 -28.40 -15.69 -12.04
N ASN A 34 -27.40 -16.05 -12.82
CA ASN A 34 -26.82 -15.19 -13.86
C ASN A 34 -27.44 -15.54 -15.24
N PRO A 35 -28.16 -14.62 -15.90
CA PRO A 35 -28.79 -14.88 -17.20
C PRO A 35 -27.78 -15.26 -18.29
N SER A 36 -26.59 -14.67 -18.29
CA SER A 36 -25.54 -14.96 -19.27
C SER A 36 -24.90 -16.36 -19.11
N TYR A 37 -25.17 -17.00 -17.97
CA TYR A 37 -24.73 -18.36 -17.65
C TYR A 37 -25.94 -19.29 -17.41
N HIS A 38 -26.97 -19.14 -18.24
CA HIS A 38 -28.18 -20.01 -18.21
C HIS A 38 -28.86 -20.07 -16.84
N GLY A 39 -28.81 -18.98 -16.07
CA GLY A 39 -29.41 -18.94 -14.73
C GLY A 39 -28.62 -19.62 -13.63
N VAL A 40 -27.35 -19.98 -13.88
CA VAL A 40 -26.48 -20.54 -12.85
C VAL A 40 -26.02 -19.47 -11.88
N SER A 41 -26.07 -19.75 -10.57
CA SER A 41 -25.43 -18.95 -9.52
C SER A 41 -23.97 -19.38 -9.38
N PHE A 42 -23.03 -18.45 -9.37
CA PHE A 42 -21.61 -18.77 -9.14
C PHE A 42 -21.39 -19.32 -7.73
N ALA A 43 -22.12 -18.82 -6.74
CA ALA A 43 -22.06 -19.32 -5.37
C ALA A 43 -22.45 -20.81 -5.28
N ASP A 44 -23.48 -21.23 -6.03
CA ASP A 44 -23.93 -22.63 -6.03
C ASP A 44 -23.01 -23.54 -6.85
N ALA A 45 -22.60 -23.08 -8.02
CA ALA A 45 -21.84 -23.89 -8.94
C ALA A 45 -20.37 -24.09 -8.54
N ALA A 46 -19.76 -23.07 -7.92
CA ALA A 46 -18.34 -23.08 -7.60
C ALA A 46 -18.02 -23.12 -6.08
N GLY A 47 -19.03 -22.97 -5.22
CA GLY A 47 -18.85 -23.05 -3.76
C GLY A 47 -17.72 -22.17 -3.24
N PRO A 48 -16.70 -22.73 -2.58
CA PRO A 48 -15.56 -21.97 -2.06
C PRO A 48 -14.78 -21.18 -3.13
N ALA A 49 -14.84 -21.59 -4.39
CA ALA A 49 -14.17 -20.90 -5.50
C ALA A 49 -15.08 -19.89 -6.23
N ALA A 50 -16.25 -19.54 -5.71
CA ALA A 50 -17.25 -18.69 -6.38
C ALA A 50 -16.67 -17.35 -6.84
N PHE A 51 -15.92 -16.67 -5.99
CA PHE A 51 -15.33 -15.36 -6.28
C PHE A 51 -14.30 -15.43 -7.41
N VAL A 52 -13.33 -16.33 -7.29
CA VAL A 52 -12.28 -16.46 -8.33
C VAL A 52 -12.86 -17.00 -9.64
N THR A 53 -13.90 -17.83 -9.59
CA THR A 53 -14.61 -18.29 -10.78
C THR A 53 -15.35 -17.15 -11.46
N TYR A 54 -16.04 -16.30 -10.69
CA TYR A 54 -16.69 -15.10 -11.22
C TYR A 54 -15.69 -14.14 -11.88
N ILE A 55 -14.55 -13.88 -11.24
CA ILE A 55 -13.48 -13.06 -11.82
C ILE A 55 -13.04 -13.63 -13.17
N ARG A 56 -12.78 -14.93 -13.25
CA ARG A 56 -12.32 -15.56 -14.49
C ARG A 56 -13.37 -15.63 -15.58
N ALA A 57 -14.59 -16.01 -15.21
CA ALA A 57 -15.68 -16.21 -16.17
C ALA A 57 -16.26 -14.90 -16.71
N ILE A 58 -16.27 -13.84 -15.91
CA ILE A 58 -16.87 -12.53 -16.26
C ILE A 58 -15.77 -11.51 -16.49
N LEU A 59 -15.07 -11.09 -15.43
CA LEU A 59 -14.19 -9.93 -15.51
C LEU A 59 -13.02 -10.16 -16.47
N LEU A 60 -12.30 -11.25 -16.33
CA LEU A 60 -11.18 -11.58 -17.19
C LEU A 60 -11.62 -11.78 -18.65
N ARG A 61 -12.72 -12.53 -18.84
CA ARG A 61 -13.27 -12.81 -20.16
C ARG A 61 -13.71 -11.53 -20.88
N ASP A 62 -14.45 -10.66 -20.18
CA ASP A 62 -15.11 -9.52 -20.81
C ASP A 62 -14.16 -8.34 -21.00
N THR A 63 -13.19 -8.15 -20.08
CA THR A 63 -12.20 -7.06 -20.15
C THR A 63 -10.88 -7.46 -20.80
N GLY A 64 -10.55 -8.75 -20.81
CA GLY A 64 -9.25 -9.25 -21.28
C GLY A 64 -8.06 -8.85 -20.42
N ALA A 65 -8.31 -8.31 -19.21
CA ALA A 65 -7.29 -7.76 -18.31
C ALA A 65 -6.47 -8.89 -17.65
N ALA A 66 -5.46 -9.39 -18.36
CA ALA A 66 -4.51 -10.39 -17.86
C ALA A 66 -3.12 -9.78 -17.72
N ILE A 67 -2.38 -10.20 -16.68
CA ILE A 67 -0.98 -9.81 -16.53
C ILE A 67 -0.15 -10.37 -17.69
N SER A 68 0.79 -9.57 -18.22
CA SER A 68 1.70 -10.07 -19.25
C SER A 68 2.66 -11.13 -18.64
N PRO A 69 3.03 -12.17 -19.41
CA PRO A 69 3.99 -13.17 -18.93
C PRO A 69 5.32 -12.57 -18.48
N PHE A 70 5.80 -11.52 -19.15
CA PHE A 70 7.03 -10.83 -18.77
C PHE A 70 6.90 -10.09 -17.43
N ASN A 71 5.78 -9.42 -17.20
CA ASN A 71 5.52 -8.77 -15.90
C ASN A 71 5.40 -9.82 -14.78
N ALA A 72 4.73 -10.95 -15.05
CA ALA A 72 4.66 -12.05 -14.10
C ALA A 72 6.06 -12.61 -13.76
N PHE A 73 6.92 -12.77 -14.74
CA PHE A 73 8.31 -13.19 -14.55
C PHE A 73 9.09 -12.22 -13.66
N LEU A 74 9.00 -10.91 -13.91
CA LEU A 74 9.67 -9.90 -13.09
C LEU A 74 9.17 -9.90 -11.63
N LEU A 75 7.87 -10.07 -11.43
CA LEU A 75 7.29 -10.16 -10.08
C LEU A 75 7.73 -11.44 -9.37
N LEU A 76 7.76 -12.57 -10.06
CA LEU A 76 8.27 -13.84 -9.50
C LEU A 76 9.73 -13.73 -9.09
N GLN A 77 10.59 -13.13 -9.92
CA GLN A 77 11.97 -12.85 -9.52
C GLN A 77 12.04 -11.99 -8.25
N GLY A 78 11.20 -10.96 -8.16
CA GLY A 78 11.13 -10.10 -6.98
C GLY A 78 10.75 -10.86 -5.71
N THR A 79 9.94 -11.90 -5.81
CA THR A 79 9.54 -12.70 -4.63
C THR A 79 10.69 -13.51 -4.04
N GLU A 80 11.69 -13.88 -4.83
CA GLU A 80 12.85 -14.65 -4.36
C GLU A 80 13.67 -13.91 -3.30
N THR A 81 13.72 -12.58 -3.39
CA THR A 81 14.45 -11.73 -2.44
C THR A 81 13.54 -10.91 -1.51
N LEU A 82 12.23 -11.13 -1.58
CA LEU A 82 11.24 -10.29 -0.88
C LEU A 82 11.48 -10.24 0.64
N SER A 83 11.71 -11.40 1.29
CA SER A 83 11.94 -11.46 2.73
C SER A 83 13.19 -10.67 3.15
N LEU A 84 14.29 -10.85 2.43
CA LEU A 84 15.55 -10.13 2.69
C LEU A 84 15.39 -8.62 2.56
N ARG A 85 14.65 -8.18 1.53
CA ARG A 85 14.37 -6.76 1.30
C ARG A 85 13.48 -6.18 2.39
N ILE A 86 12.41 -6.89 2.75
CA ILE A 86 11.49 -6.43 3.81
C ILE A 86 12.21 -6.32 5.16
N GLU A 87 13.04 -7.28 5.54
CA GLU A 87 13.86 -7.19 6.75
C GLU A 87 14.73 -5.93 6.75
N ARG A 88 15.41 -5.64 5.64
CA ARG A 88 16.22 -4.44 5.50
C ARG A 88 15.41 -3.16 5.51
N HIS A 89 14.26 -3.12 4.82
CA HIS A 89 13.33 -2.00 4.86
C HIS A 89 12.91 -1.68 6.31
N VAL A 90 12.54 -2.70 7.07
CA VAL A 90 12.10 -2.54 8.46
C VAL A 90 13.24 -2.06 9.36
N GLU A 91 14.44 -2.63 9.24
CA GLU A 91 15.61 -2.20 9.98
C GLU A 91 15.93 -0.72 9.75
N ASN A 92 16.00 -0.32 8.48
CA ASN A 92 16.27 1.06 8.10
C ASN A 92 15.16 2.00 8.57
N THR A 93 13.90 1.59 8.44
CA THR A 93 12.75 2.39 8.87
C THR A 93 12.79 2.68 10.37
N LYS A 94 13.07 1.70 11.20
CA LYS A 94 13.19 1.90 12.66
C LYS A 94 14.23 2.98 13.00
N LYS A 95 15.39 2.94 12.34
CA LYS A 95 16.45 3.95 12.54
C LYS A 95 16.00 5.35 12.11
N VAL A 96 15.32 5.47 10.97
CA VAL A 96 14.82 6.76 10.47
C VAL A 96 13.69 7.30 11.34
N VAL A 97 12.75 6.44 11.77
CA VAL A 97 11.66 6.82 12.68
C VAL A 97 12.21 7.34 14.00
N GLU A 98 13.16 6.63 14.61
CA GLU A 98 13.81 7.05 15.85
C GLU A 98 14.54 8.39 15.69
N PHE A 99 15.28 8.56 14.61
CA PHE A 99 15.96 9.84 14.30
C PHE A 99 14.97 10.99 14.16
N LEU A 100 13.89 10.81 13.37
CA LEU A 100 12.90 11.84 13.14
C LEU A 100 12.09 12.17 14.39
N ALA A 101 11.71 11.16 15.18
CA ALA A 101 10.96 11.36 16.41
C ALA A 101 11.72 12.22 17.45
N ASN A 102 13.06 12.19 17.41
CA ASN A 102 13.92 12.97 18.29
C ASN A 102 14.46 14.26 17.65
N HIS A 103 14.10 14.54 16.40
CA HIS A 103 14.67 15.67 15.68
C HIS A 103 13.96 16.99 16.01
N PRO A 104 14.68 18.08 16.38
CA PRO A 104 14.07 19.33 16.85
C PRO A 104 13.22 20.06 15.79
N GLN A 105 13.40 19.79 14.51
CA GLN A 105 12.61 20.36 13.41
C GLN A 105 11.39 19.50 13.02
N VAL A 106 11.16 18.37 13.68
CA VAL A 106 9.99 17.50 13.44
C VAL A 106 8.95 17.77 14.51
N GLU A 107 7.70 17.90 14.10
CA GLU A 107 6.55 18.09 15.00
C GLU A 107 5.97 16.74 15.42
N LYS A 108 5.80 15.85 14.45
CA LYS A 108 5.15 14.55 14.66
C LYS A 108 5.64 13.53 13.63
N VAL A 109 5.84 12.31 14.07
CA VAL A 109 6.05 11.15 13.18
C VAL A 109 4.83 10.23 13.28
N ASN A 110 4.26 9.87 12.14
CA ASN A 110 3.11 8.98 12.06
C ASN A 110 3.58 7.57 11.68
N HIS A 111 4.10 6.83 12.65
CA HIS A 111 4.54 5.45 12.47
C HIS A 111 4.09 4.59 13.67
N PRO A 112 3.44 3.43 13.43
CA PRO A 112 2.82 2.65 14.51
C PRO A 112 3.81 1.93 15.45
N SER A 113 5.11 1.94 15.16
CA SER A 113 6.11 1.46 16.11
C SER A 113 6.34 2.40 17.30
N LEU A 114 5.89 3.64 17.21
CA LEU A 114 6.02 4.61 18.32
C LEU A 114 4.99 4.27 19.42
N PRO A 115 5.39 4.26 20.68
CA PRO A 115 4.52 3.83 21.79
C PRO A 115 3.27 4.69 21.98
N ASP A 116 3.31 5.96 21.57
CA ASP A 116 2.21 6.92 21.65
C ASP A 116 1.28 6.89 20.42
N HIS A 117 1.59 6.07 19.41
CA HIS A 117 0.73 5.92 18.25
C HIS A 117 -0.56 5.15 18.60
N PRO A 118 -1.76 5.60 18.16
CA PRO A 118 -3.03 4.97 18.53
C PRO A 118 -3.11 3.49 18.13
N ASP A 119 -2.45 3.08 17.06
CA ASP A 119 -2.43 1.70 16.57
C ASP A 119 -1.20 0.89 17.04
N HIS A 120 -0.43 1.39 17.99
CA HIS A 120 0.79 0.70 18.46
C HIS A 120 0.51 -0.74 18.93
N ALA A 121 -0.55 -0.96 19.72
CA ALA A 121 -0.91 -2.29 20.17
C ALA A 121 -1.30 -3.25 19.04
N LEU A 122 -1.92 -2.73 17.97
CA LEU A 122 -2.23 -3.51 16.77
C LEU A 122 -0.96 -3.81 15.96
N TYR A 123 -0.04 -2.84 15.89
CA TYR A 123 1.26 -3.04 15.25
C TYR A 123 2.04 -4.16 15.92
N GLU A 124 2.18 -4.14 17.24
CA GLU A 124 2.85 -5.20 18.00
C GLU A 124 2.19 -6.58 17.78
N LYS A 125 0.86 -6.60 17.73
CA LYS A 125 0.10 -7.85 17.51
C LYS A 125 0.27 -8.44 16.12
N TYR A 126 0.20 -7.60 15.06
CA TYR A 126 0.14 -8.07 13.67
C TYR A 126 1.50 -8.05 12.96
N PHE A 127 2.46 -7.30 13.47
CA PHE A 127 3.79 -7.16 12.89
C PHE A 127 4.90 -7.46 13.89
N PRO A 128 4.96 -8.70 14.44
CA PRO A 128 5.94 -9.05 15.48
C PRO A 128 7.38 -8.89 15.03
N ASN A 129 7.63 -8.94 13.73
CA ASN A 129 8.96 -8.72 13.12
C ASN A 129 9.16 -7.28 12.61
N GLY A 130 8.18 -6.41 12.86
CA GLY A 130 8.15 -5.05 12.34
C GLY A 130 7.48 -4.93 10.97
N GLY A 131 7.19 -3.69 10.57
CA GLY A 131 6.50 -3.38 9.33
C GLY A 131 6.49 -1.88 9.04
N ALA A 132 5.68 -1.48 8.05
CA ALA A 132 5.37 -0.09 7.72
C ALA A 132 6.59 0.76 7.33
N SER A 133 7.29 0.38 6.24
CA SER A 133 8.40 1.18 5.71
C SER A 133 7.98 2.44 4.95
N ILE A 134 6.67 2.63 4.74
CA ILE A 134 6.09 3.86 4.19
C ILE A 134 5.33 4.56 5.33
N PHE A 135 5.68 5.80 5.61
CA PHE A 135 5.07 6.56 6.68
C PHE A 135 5.15 8.06 6.41
N THR A 136 4.48 8.86 7.22
CA THR A 136 4.48 10.31 7.14
C THR A 136 5.06 10.93 8.40
N PHE A 137 5.58 12.15 8.25
CA PHE A 137 5.92 13.01 9.38
C PHE A 137 5.63 14.46 9.02
N ASN A 138 5.45 15.31 10.02
CA ASN A 138 5.25 16.73 9.87
C ASN A 138 6.52 17.48 10.31
N ILE A 139 7.05 18.31 9.42
CA ILE A 139 8.17 19.20 9.75
C ILE A 139 7.63 20.49 10.37
N LYS A 140 8.40 21.15 11.26
CA LYS A 140 8.03 22.46 11.77
C LYS A 140 8.04 23.50 10.66
N GLY A 141 7.00 24.33 10.62
CA GLY A 141 6.78 25.32 9.58
C GLY A 141 5.64 24.94 8.64
N GLY A 142 5.79 25.21 7.38
CA GLY A 142 4.76 24.99 6.36
C GLY A 142 5.29 24.27 5.12
N ARG A 143 4.65 24.59 3.99
CA ARG A 143 4.97 24.01 2.69
C ARG A 143 6.39 24.34 2.22
N GLU A 144 6.88 25.55 2.51
CA GLU A 144 8.21 25.98 2.10
C GLU A 144 9.30 25.17 2.81
N GLU A 145 9.14 24.93 4.11
CA GLU A 145 10.06 24.11 4.90
C GLU A 145 10.05 22.65 4.44
N ALA A 146 8.87 22.11 4.10
CA ALA A 146 8.74 20.77 3.54
C ALA A 146 9.48 20.65 2.19
N PHE A 147 9.32 21.62 1.30
CA PHE A 147 10.04 21.63 0.02
C PHE A 147 11.54 21.78 0.22
N LYS A 148 11.96 22.70 1.08
CA LYS A 148 13.38 22.88 1.41
C LYS A 148 14.01 21.60 1.97
N PHE A 149 13.28 20.86 2.81
CA PHE A 149 13.75 19.56 3.30
C PHE A 149 13.93 18.59 2.13
N ILE A 150 12.91 18.41 1.29
CA ILE A 150 12.92 17.46 0.16
C ILE A 150 14.06 17.78 -0.81
N ASP A 151 14.22 19.05 -1.20
CA ASP A 151 15.22 19.49 -2.18
C ASP A 151 16.67 19.30 -1.69
N ASN A 152 16.89 19.23 -0.39
CA ASN A 152 18.21 18.99 0.18
C ASN A 152 18.56 17.51 0.41
N LEU A 153 17.64 16.58 0.20
CA LEU A 153 17.91 15.15 0.33
C LEU A 153 18.86 14.68 -0.79
N LYS A 154 19.76 13.75 -0.43
CA LYS A 154 20.77 13.20 -1.35
C LYS A 154 20.53 11.74 -1.70
N VAL A 155 19.96 10.96 -0.79
CA VAL A 155 19.69 9.53 -0.97
C VAL A 155 18.28 9.31 -1.51
N PHE A 156 17.29 10.06 -1.02
CA PHE A 156 15.88 9.92 -1.39
C PHE A 156 15.60 10.48 -2.78
N SER A 157 14.93 9.71 -3.61
CA SER A 157 14.39 10.16 -4.90
C SER A 157 13.00 10.74 -4.75
N LEU A 158 12.72 11.86 -5.40
CA LEU A 158 11.38 12.46 -5.45
C LEU A 158 10.52 11.66 -6.44
N LEU A 159 9.80 10.69 -5.94
CA LEU A 159 8.97 9.76 -6.72
C LEU A 159 7.84 9.18 -5.86
N ALA A 160 6.63 9.14 -6.43
CA ALA A 160 5.49 8.47 -5.83
C ALA A 160 5.44 6.99 -6.25
N ASN A 161 5.57 6.07 -5.28
CA ASN A 161 5.41 4.63 -5.49
C ASN A 161 4.93 3.97 -4.19
N VAL A 162 4.44 2.75 -4.26
CA VAL A 162 4.15 1.92 -3.10
C VAL A 162 5.35 1.01 -2.86
N ALA A 163 6.36 1.56 -2.20
CA ALA A 163 7.67 1.00 -1.95
C ALA A 163 8.55 0.81 -3.20
N ASP A 164 9.84 0.82 -2.97
CA ASP A 164 10.90 0.54 -3.91
C ASP A 164 12.13 0.09 -3.11
N VAL A 165 13.09 -0.58 -3.72
CA VAL A 165 14.38 -0.87 -3.08
C VAL A 165 15.14 0.42 -2.73
N LYS A 166 14.86 1.52 -3.45
CA LYS A 166 15.40 2.85 -3.17
C LYS A 166 14.50 3.61 -2.22
N SER A 167 15.10 4.48 -1.44
CA SER A 167 14.36 5.42 -0.59
C SER A 167 13.70 6.51 -1.43
N LEU A 168 12.41 6.74 -1.17
CA LEU A 168 11.58 7.69 -1.90
C LEU A 168 10.96 8.72 -0.96
N VAL A 169 10.72 9.91 -1.48
CA VAL A 169 10.06 11.01 -0.77
C VAL A 169 9.03 11.69 -1.65
N ILE A 170 7.92 12.10 -1.07
CA ILE A 170 6.98 13.03 -1.70
C ILE A 170 6.42 14.04 -0.68
N HIS A 171 5.89 15.13 -1.21
CA HIS A 171 5.00 16.05 -0.51
C HIS A 171 3.55 15.72 -0.93
N PRO A 172 2.76 14.98 -0.12
CA PRO A 172 1.46 14.46 -0.56
C PRO A 172 0.48 15.54 -1.01
N ALA A 173 0.40 16.64 -0.25
CA ALA A 173 -0.54 17.73 -0.54
C ALA A 173 -0.34 18.40 -1.92
N SER A 174 0.88 18.40 -2.48
CA SER A 174 1.15 18.96 -3.80
C SER A 174 1.34 17.94 -4.92
N THR A 175 1.26 16.65 -4.61
CA THR A 175 1.49 15.56 -5.57
C THR A 175 0.30 14.60 -5.63
N THR A 176 0.32 13.54 -4.86
CA THR A 176 -0.70 12.47 -4.91
C THR A 176 -2.09 12.90 -4.45
N HIS A 177 -2.20 13.99 -3.69
CA HIS A 177 -3.46 14.52 -3.15
C HIS A 177 -3.72 15.97 -3.60
N SER A 178 -3.09 16.42 -4.68
CA SER A 178 -3.14 17.81 -5.13
C SER A 178 -4.53 18.29 -5.59
N GLN A 179 -5.45 17.39 -5.85
CA GLN A 179 -6.85 17.69 -6.19
C GLN A 179 -7.74 17.94 -4.98
N LEU A 180 -7.27 17.65 -3.76
CA LEU A 180 -8.04 17.82 -2.53
C LEU A 180 -7.91 19.23 -1.99
N THR A 181 -8.97 19.74 -1.37
CA THR A 181 -8.96 20.96 -0.57
C THR A 181 -8.22 20.78 0.75
N ASP A 182 -7.81 21.86 1.40
CA ASP A 182 -7.14 21.80 2.70
C ASP A 182 -8.01 21.11 3.77
N ALA A 183 -9.33 21.24 3.70
CA ALA A 183 -10.25 20.56 4.61
C ALA A 183 -10.24 19.04 4.39
N GLU A 184 -10.33 18.60 3.14
CA GLU A 184 -10.28 17.17 2.78
C GLU A 184 -8.91 16.55 3.09
N LEU A 185 -7.83 17.32 2.90
CA LEU A 185 -6.49 16.90 3.30
C LEU A 185 -6.39 16.71 4.81
N ALA A 186 -6.93 17.64 5.60
CA ALA A 186 -6.92 17.59 7.05
C ALA A 186 -7.71 16.38 7.60
N GLU A 187 -8.84 16.01 6.97
CA GLU A 187 -9.60 14.79 7.31
C GLU A 187 -8.75 13.52 7.15
N GLN A 188 -7.80 13.52 6.21
CA GLN A 188 -6.85 12.44 5.97
C GLN A 188 -5.54 12.61 6.77
N GLN A 189 -5.47 13.58 7.67
CA GLN A 189 -4.27 13.92 8.45
C GLN A 189 -3.07 14.32 7.57
N ILE A 190 -3.33 14.90 6.42
CA ILE A 190 -2.33 15.45 5.51
C ILE A 190 -2.37 16.97 5.62
N TYR A 191 -1.23 17.58 5.87
CA TYR A 191 -1.08 19.03 6.04
C TYR A 191 -0.04 19.58 5.06
N GLN A 192 0.07 20.89 4.98
CA GLN A 192 1.04 21.55 4.08
C GLN A 192 2.51 21.31 4.49
N ASN A 193 2.75 20.85 5.71
CA ASN A 193 4.07 20.45 6.22
C ASN A 193 4.25 18.93 6.32
N THR A 194 3.33 18.13 5.77
CA THR A 194 3.42 16.67 5.78
C THR A 194 4.33 16.17 4.66
N ILE A 195 5.27 15.34 5.03
CA ILE A 195 6.20 14.65 4.12
C ILE A 195 5.96 13.14 4.24
N ARG A 196 5.90 12.42 3.12
CA ARG A 196 5.85 10.96 3.09
C ARG A 196 7.18 10.39 2.67
N LEU A 197 7.70 9.47 3.45
CA LEU A 197 8.88 8.68 3.13
C LEU A 197 8.50 7.24 2.80
N SER A 198 9.23 6.65 1.87
CA SER A 198 9.28 5.21 1.63
C SER A 198 10.75 4.80 1.79
N ILE A 199 11.03 4.07 2.85
CA ILE A 199 12.42 3.75 3.21
C ILE A 199 12.90 2.55 2.39
N GLY A 200 14.03 2.73 1.72
CA GLY A 200 14.66 1.72 0.89
C GLY A 200 15.57 0.75 1.64
N THR A 201 16.37 0.03 0.88
CA THR A 201 17.34 -0.96 1.41
C THR A 201 18.75 -0.41 1.53
N GLU A 202 19.02 0.80 0.98
CA GLU A 202 20.30 1.51 1.07
C GLU A 202 20.57 2.18 2.41
#